data_f48dcb4cd5d76ac74186b1a1c41ab41c
#
_entry.id   f48dcb4cd5d76ac74186b1a1c41ab41c
#
_cell.length_a   1.000
_cell.length_b   1.000
_cell.length_c   1.000
_cell.angle_alpha   90.00
_cell.angle_beta   90.00
_cell.angle_gamma   90.00
#
_symmetry.space_group_name_H-M   'P 1'
#
loop_
_entity.id
_entity.type
_entity.pdbx_description
1 polymer ?
#
loop_
_entity_poly.entity_id
_entity_poly.type
_entity_poly.pdbx_seq_one_letter_code
_entity_poly.pdbx_strand_id
1 'polypeptide(L)'
;PSVDEAEDGQTATFEILVLKADLPPPRTRRPARITAETSSGQIELIFFHAHTDYLKTTLPVGERRLISGRVERFQGRLQMPHPDFIQPLEKADNIPEFEPVYPLTAGLKARTLTNAIQAGLQTVPELEDWIDPELLAAQRWPSFRSALLQVHAPTSLNDLSPTAPARSRLAFDELLANQLALQLIRQQTNSALPGRVIAG
;
A
#
# COMPACT_ATOMS: atom_id res chain seq x y z
N PRO A 1 -5.69 -14.62 12.23
CA PRO A 1 -5.64 -14.49 13.69
C PRO A 1 -7.01 -14.82 14.27
N SER A 2 -7.05 -15.26 15.54
CA SER A 2 -8.31 -15.41 16.27
C SER A 2 -8.82 -14.04 16.77
N VAL A 3 -10.14 -13.93 17.04
CA VAL A 3 -10.74 -12.72 17.62
C VAL A 3 -10.11 -12.36 18.96
N ASP A 4 -9.71 -13.39 19.73
CA ASP A 4 -9.12 -13.21 21.06
C ASP A 4 -7.66 -12.73 21.00
N GLU A 5 -6.92 -13.12 19.96
CA GLU A 5 -5.50 -12.79 19.76
C GLU A 5 -5.29 -11.45 19.03
N ALA A 6 -6.35 -10.89 18.42
CA ALA A 6 -6.24 -9.65 17.70
C ALA A 6 -5.99 -8.48 18.67
N GLU A 7 -4.85 -7.80 18.51
CA GLU A 7 -4.46 -6.66 19.32
C GLU A 7 -5.14 -5.37 18.86
N ASP A 8 -5.42 -4.48 19.80
CA ASP A 8 -6.02 -3.18 19.52
C ASP A 8 -5.12 -2.35 18.59
N GLY A 9 -5.69 -1.86 17.50
CA GLY A 9 -4.95 -1.08 16.49
C GLY A 9 -4.18 -1.90 15.45
N GLN A 10 -4.19 -3.23 15.54
CA GLN A 10 -3.57 -4.13 14.55
C GLN A 10 -4.42 -4.22 13.28
N THR A 11 -3.78 -4.38 12.12
CA THR A 11 -4.48 -4.79 10.90
C THR A 11 -4.65 -6.30 10.89
N ALA A 12 -5.90 -6.77 10.75
CA ALA A 12 -6.23 -8.19 10.76
C ALA A 12 -7.20 -8.54 9.63
N THR A 13 -7.08 -9.78 9.14
CA THR A 13 -7.95 -10.33 8.10
C THR A 13 -8.75 -11.48 8.68
N PHE A 14 -10.07 -11.44 8.49
CA PHE A 14 -11.01 -12.46 8.98
C PHE A 14 -11.93 -12.94 7.86
N GLU A 15 -12.18 -14.24 7.87
CA GLU A 15 -13.36 -14.80 7.23
C GLU A 15 -14.54 -14.60 8.17
N ILE A 16 -15.61 -14.00 7.67
CA ILE A 16 -16.82 -13.71 8.44
C ILE A 16 -18.07 -14.28 7.79
N LEU A 17 -19.04 -14.66 8.62
CA LEU A 17 -20.42 -14.86 8.22
C LEU A 17 -21.24 -13.66 8.69
N VAL A 18 -21.91 -12.96 7.80
CA VAL A 18 -22.74 -11.80 8.16
C VAL A 18 -24.02 -12.26 8.84
N LEU A 19 -24.17 -11.94 10.13
CA LEU A 19 -25.34 -12.37 10.92
C LEU A 19 -26.47 -11.35 10.87
N LYS A 20 -26.13 -10.06 11.01
CA LYS A 20 -27.10 -8.96 11.12
C LYS A 20 -26.54 -7.66 10.58
N ALA A 21 -27.40 -6.91 9.90
CA ALA A 21 -27.10 -5.56 9.45
C ALA A 21 -28.08 -4.56 10.11
N ASP A 22 -27.57 -3.71 11.01
CA ASP A 22 -28.29 -2.57 11.58
C ASP A 22 -27.93 -1.32 10.75
N LEU A 23 -28.76 -1.04 9.77
CA LEU A 23 -28.57 0.06 8.84
C LEU A 23 -29.45 1.24 9.26
N PRO A 24 -28.88 2.40 9.61
CA PRO A 24 -29.64 3.56 10.01
C PRO A 24 -30.45 4.15 8.86
N PRO A 25 -31.58 4.82 9.14
CA PRO A 25 -32.32 5.54 8.13
C PRO A 25 -31.46 6.59 7.41
N PRO A 26 -31.77 6.92 6.15
CA PRO A 26 -31.08 7.98 5.42
C PRO A 26 -31.06 9.29 6.20
N ARG A 27 -29.96 10.05 6.12
CA ARG A 27 -29.74 11.36 6.76
C ARG A 27 -29.61 11.35 8.29
N THR A 28 -29.38 10.20 8.91
CA THR A 28 -29.00 10.15 10.33
C THR A 28 -27.49 10.12 10.49
N ARG A 29 -26.97 10.63 11.63
CA ARG A 29 -25.53 10.56 11.96
C ARG A 29 -25.14 9.23 12.65
N ARG A 30 -26.10 8.33 12.83
CA ARG A 30 -25.85 7.04 13.47
C ARG A 30 -25.04 6.16 12.52
N PRO A 31 -23.96 5.53 12.98
CA PRO A 31 -23.19 4.59 12.14
C PRO A 31 -24.01 3.34 11.81
N ALA A 32 -23.79 2.79 10.63
CA ALA A 32 -24.24 1.44 10.31
C ALA A 32 -23.36 0.42 11.05
N ARG A 33 -23.99 -0.63 11.59
CA ARG A 33 -23.33 -1.70 12.32
C ARG A 33 -23.68 -3.04 11.69
N ILE A 34 -22.68 -3.83 11.38
CA ILE A 34 -22.82 -5.17 10.86
C ILE A 34 -22.21 -6.14 11.87
N THR A 35 -23.06 -7.01 12.43
CA THR A 35 -22.58 -8.07 13.31
C THR A 35 -22.25 -9.29 12.46
N ALA A 36 -21.07 -9.81 12.63
CA ALA A 36 -20.59 -10.98 11.90
C ALA A 36 -19.92 -11.97 12.85
N GLU A 37 -19.93 -13.22 12.44
CA GLU A 37 -19.29 -14.34 13.14
C GLU A 37 -18.03 -14.76 12.39
N THR A 38 -16.96 -14.99 13.12
CA THR A 38 -15.72 -15.59 12.65
C THR A 38 -15.59 -17.02 13.21
N SER A 39 -14.58 -17.76 12.81
CA SER A 39 -14.27 -19.09 13.37
C SER A 39 -13.96 -19.07 14.88
N SER A 40 -13.63 -17.90 15.45
CA SER A 40 -13.16 -17.75 16.84
C SER A 40 -14.00 -16.78 17.69
N GLY A 41 -15.07 -16.24 17.16
CA GLY A 41 -15.95 -15.33 17.92
C GLY A 41 -16.68 -14.33 17.03
N GLN A 42 -17.26 -13.31 17.64
CA GLN A 42 -18.00 -12.27 16.92
C GLN A 42 -17.17 -11.00 16.73
N ILE A 43 -17.39 -10.36 15.60
CA ILE A 43 -16.82 -9.05 15.25
C ILE A 43 -17.93 -8.10 14.80
N GLU A 44 -17.80 -6.83 15.14
CA GLU A 44 -18.72 -5.79 14.71
C GLU A 44 -18.04 -4.85 13.70
N LEU A 45 -18.56 -4.76 12.48
CA LEU A 45 -18.08 -3.80 11.48
C LEU A 45 -18.85 -2.49 11.62
N ILE A 46 -18.14 -1.37 11.65
CA ILE A 46 -18.71 -0.05 11.88
C ILE A 46 -18.46 0.83 10.67
N PHE A 47 -19.52 1.44 10.15
CA PHE A 47 -19.45 2.33 9.00
C PHE A 47 -20.07 3.68 9.32
N PHE A 48 -19.23 4.71 9.36
CA PHE A 48 -19.67 6.10 9.45
C PHE A 48 -19.93 6.63 8.04
N HIS A 49 -21.10 7.23 7.82
CA HIS A 49 -21.46 7.85 6.52
C HIS A 49 -21.51 6.90 5.29
N ALA A 50 -21.70 5.61 5.50
CA ALA A 50 -21.81 4.66 4.38
C ALA A 50 -23.21 4.67 3.74
N HIS A 51 -23.23 4.49 2.42
CA HIS A 51 -24.48 4.30 1.69
C HIS A 51 -25.08 2.93 2.03
N THR A 52 -26.32 2.89 2.49
CA THR A 52 -27.03 1.68 2.91
C THR A 52 -27.11 0.62 1.80
N ASP A 53 -27.32 1.06 0.57
CA ASP A 53 -27.42 0.12 -0.58
C ASP A 53 -26.08 -0.52 -0.92
N TYR A 54 -24.99 0.21 -0.77
CA TYR A 54 -23.64 -0.36 -0.88
C TYR A 54 -23.41 -1.46 0.16
N LEU A 55 -23.76 -1.21 1.43
CA LEU A 55 -23.58 -2.20 2.49
C LEU A 55 -24.46 -3.44 2.29
N LYS A 56 -25.71 -3.29 1.83
CA LYS A 56 -26.57 -4.42 1.52
C LYS A 56 -26.01 -5.32 0.42
N THR A 57 -25.39 -4.70 -0.59
CA THR A 57 -24.80 -5.44 -1.72
C THR A 57 -23.46 -6.07 -1.34
N THR A 58 -22.65 -5.37 -0.54
CA THR A 58 -21.29 -5.81 -0.22
C THR A 58 -21.27 -6.80 0.94
N LEU A 59 -22.17 -6.63 1.92
CA LEU A 59 -22.28 -7.45 3.14
C LEU A 59 -23.71 -7.97 3.34
N PRO A 60 -24.24 -8.78 2.43
CA PRO A 60 -25.58 -9.35 2.57
C PRO A 60 -25.62 -10.32 3.75
N VAL A 61 -26.73 -10.30 4.50
CA VAL A 61 -26.94 -11.19 5.65
C VAL A 61 -27.00 -12.64 5.18
N GLY A 62 -26.32 -13.53 5.87
CA GLY A 62 -26.22 -14.95 5.57
C GLY A 62 -25.09 -15.32 4.62
N GLU A 63 -24.36 -14.37 4.08
CA GLU A 63 -23.23 -14.64 3.19
C GLU A 63 -21.88 -14.53 3.90
N ARG A 64 -20.92 -15.30 3.39
CA ARG A 64 -19.53 -15.25 3.85
C ARG A 64 -18.74 -14.22 3.07
N ARG A 65 -17.87 -13.50 3.76
CA ARG A 65 -16.96 -12.51 3.21
C ARG A 65 -15.58 -12.64 3.85
N LEU A 66 -14.57 -12.26 3.10
CA LEU A 66 -13.25 -11.98 3.64
C LEU A 66 -13.15 -10.48 3.86
N ILE A 67 -12.78 -10.09 5.07
CA ILE A 67 -12.58 -8.70 5.44
C ILE A 67 -11.16 -8.49 5.95
N SER A 68 -10.60 -7.34 5.67
CA SER A 68 -9.31 -6.91 6.23
C SER A 68 -9.39 -5.43 6.61
N GLY A 69 -8.79 -5.09 7.73
CA GLY A 69 -8.75 -3.73 8.22
C GLY A 69 -8.20 -3.64 9.64
N ARG A 70 -8.10 -2.43 10.13
CA ARG A 70 -7.65 -2.15 11.49
C ARG A 70 -8.73 -2.54 12.48
N VAL A 71 -8.37 -3.32 13.49
CA VAL A 71 -9.27 -3.73 14.56
C VAL A 71 -9.12 -2.84 15.78
N GLU A 72 -10.21 -2.66 16.52
CA GLU A 72 -10.27 -1.91 17.77
C GLU A 72 -11.08 -2.70 18.80
N ARG A 73 -10.70 -2.60 20.08
CA ARG A 73 -11.48 -3.17 21.17
C ARG A 73 -12.29 -2.07 21.86
N PHE A 74 -13.60 -2.16 21.75
CA PHE A 74 -14.51 -1.22 22.41
C PHE A 74 -15.49 -1.98 23.32
N GLN A 75 -15.51 -1.65 24.61
CA GLN A 75 -16.35 -2.29 25.63
C GLN A 75 -16.25 -3.85 25.62
N GLY A 76 -15.03 -4.38 25.42
CA GLY A 76 -14.76 -5.82 25.39
C GLY A 76 -15.14 -6.52 24.08
N ARG A 77 -15.67 -5.82 23.10
CA ARG A 77 -16.00 -6.36 21.76
C ARG A 77 -14.95 -5.97 20.73
N LEU A 78 -14.63 -6.92 19.85
CA LEU A 78 -13.78 -6.62 18.71
C LEU A 78 -14.62 -5.89 17.65
N GLN A 79 -14.10 -4.75 17.20
CA GLN A 79 -14.71 -3.93 16.16
C GLN A 79 -13.71 -3.69 15.04
N MET A 80 -14.21 -3.49 13.82
CA MET A 80 -13.41 -3.08 12.67
C MET A 80 -14.12 -1.90 12.01
N PRO A 81 -13.70 -0.65 12.33
CA PRO A 81 -14.23 0.52 11.66
C PRO A 81 -13.73 0.60 10.22
N HIS A 82 -14.64 0.76 9.28
CA HIS A 82 -14.32 0.93 7.86
C HIS A 82 -13.28 -0.07 7.33
N PRO A 83 -13.61 -1.38 7.24
CA PRO A 83 -12.70 -2.35 6.65
C PRO A 83 -12.09 -1.85 5.34
N ASP A 84 -10.77 -2.00 5.18
CA ASP A 84 -10.05 -1.59 3.96
C ASP A 84 -10.42 -2.48 2.77
N PHE A 85 -10.65 -3.78 3.05
CA PHE A 85 -11.08 -4.77 2.07
C PHE A 85 -12.32 -5.52 2.55
N ILE A 86 -13.27 -5.69 1.63
CA ILE A 86 -14.45 -6.55 1.79
C ILE A 86 -14.64 -7.28 0.47
N GLN A 87 -14.47 -8.60 0.47
CA GLN A 87 -14.57 -9.39 -0.75
C GLN A 87 -15.31 -10.72 -0.52
N PRO A 88 -15.97 -11.28 -1.56
CA PRO A 88 -16.42 -12.67 -1.53
C PRO A 88 -15.25 -13.63 -1.35
N LEU A 89 -15.47 -14.79 -0.72
CA LEU A 89 -14.42 -15.79 -0.49
C LEU A 89 -13.76 -16.29 -1.77
N GLU A 90 -14.50 -16.36 -2.86
CA GLU A 90 -13.98 -16.77 -4.18
C GLU A 90 -12.89 -15.82 -4.72
N LYS A 91 -12.79 -14.63 -4.15
CA LYS A 91 -11.78 -13.61 -4.47
C LYS A 91 -10.75 -13.42 -3.35
N ALA A 92 -10.65 -14.38 -2.42
CA ALA A 92 -9.73 -14.33 -1.29
C ALA A 92 -8.27 -14.19 -1.74
N ASP A 93 -7.89 -14.87 -2.83
CA ASP A 93 -6.55 -14.80 -3.43
C ASP A 93 -6.16 -13.40 -3.95
N ASN A 94 -7.12 -12.49 -4.03
CA ASN A 94 -6.88 -11.11 -4.48
C ASN A 94 -6.52 -10.14 -3.35
N ILE A 95 -6.47 -10.59 -2.08
CA ILE A 95 -5.97 -9.75 -0.99
C ILE A 95 -4.45 -9.89 -0.95
N PRO A 96 -3.70 -8.84 -1.29
CA PRO A 96 -2.25 -8.90 -1.26
C PRO A 96 -1.78 -9.06 0.20
N GLU A 97 -0.80 -9.94 0.43
CA GLU A 97 -0.16 -10.11 1.74
C GLU A 97 0.57 -8.83 2.17
N PHE A 98 1.08 -8.08 1.19
CA PHE A 98 1.75 -6.81 1.38
C PHE A 98 1.11 -5.76 0.48
N GLU A 99 0.78 -4.61 1.05
CA GLU A 99 0.24 -3.47 0.30
C GLU A 99 1.17 -2.26 0.44
N PRO A 100 1.59 -1.64 -0.68
CA PRO A 100 2.37 -0.41 -0.62
C PRO A 100 1.50 0.75 -0.10
N VAL A 101 1.96 1.42 0.94
CA VAL A 101 1.30 2.59 1.52
C VAL A 101 1.94 3.85 0.95
N TYR A 102 1.14 4.69 0.30
CA TYR A 102 1.57 5.96 -0.25
C TYR A 102 1.11 7.13 0.61
N PRO A 103 1.95 8.16 0.81
CA PRO A 103 1.53 9.37 1.50
C PRO A 103 0.40 10.06 0.72
N LEU A 104 -0.65 10.47 1.44
CA LEU A 104 -1.84 11.06 0.86
C LEU A 104 -1.92 12.56 1.18
N THR A 105 -2.47 13.31 0.25
CA THR A 105 -2.89 14.70 0.47
C THR A 105 -4.39 14.79 0.67
N ALA A 106 -4.85 15.89 1.25
CA ALA A 106 -6.28 16.10 1.50
C ALA A 106 -7.11 15.97 0.21
N GLY A 107 -8.19 15.20 0.29
CA GLY A 107 -9.11 14.94 -0.83
C GLY A 107 -8.73 13.78 -1.74
N LEU A 108 -7.52 13.22 -1.63
CA LEU A 108 -7.10 12.05 -2.43
C LEU A 108 -7.35 10.76 -1.65
N LYS A 109 -8.06 9.83 -2.26
CA LYS A 109 -8.32 8.50 -1.68
C LYS A 109 -7.15 7.55 -2.01
N ALA A 110 -6.73 6.72 -1.04
CA ALA A 110 -5.66 5.74 -1.20
C ALA A 110 -5.85 4.87 -2.45
N ARG A 111 -7.04 4.28 -2.62
CA ARG A 111 -7.36 3.43 -3.77
C ARG A 111 -7.21 4.14 -5.13
N THR A 112 -7.55 5.43 -5.20
CA THR A 112 -7.40 6.21 -6.44
C THR A 112 -5.93 6.40 -6.78
N LEU A 113 -5.10 6.71 -5.77
CA LEU A 113 -3.65 6.86 -5.95
C LEU A 113 -3.01 5.52 -6.33
N THR A 114 -3.33 4.44 -5.61
CA THR A 114 -2.80 3.09 -5.92
C THR A 114 -3.14 2.68 -7.36
N ASN A 115 -4.39 2.86 -7.79
CA ASN A 115 -4.80 2.53 -9.16
C ASN A 115 -4.05 3.36 -10.21
N ALA A 116 -3.83 4.65 -9.95
CA ALA A 116 -3.08 5.52 -10.85
C ALA A 116 -1.60 5.10 -10.94
N ILE A 117 -0.98 4.77 -9.81
CA ILE A 117 0.41 4.28 -9.77
C ILE A 117 0.51 2.95 -10.53
N GLN A 118 -0.38 1.99 -10.27
CA GLN A 118 -0.37 0.71 -10.97
C GLN A 118 -0.55 0.87 -12.47
N ALA A 119 -1.45 1.76 -12.92
CA ALA A 119 -1.60 2.08 -14.34
C ALA A 119 -0.31 2.71 -14.93
N GLY A 120 0.33 3.62 -14.19
CA GLY A 120 1.59 4.23 -14.60
C GLY A 120 2.72 3.21 -14.71
N LEU A 121 2.84 2.28 -13.75
CA LEU A 121 3.87 1.23 -13.76
C LEU A 121 3.78 0.33 -15.00
N GLN A 122 2.57 0.08 -15.53
CA GLN A 122 2.40 -0.71 -16.76
C GLN A 122 2.95 0.00 -18.00
N THR A 123 3.10 1.32 -17.97
CA THR A 123 3.63 2.12 -19.10
C THR A 123 5.14 2.31 -19.07
N VAL A 124 5.82 1.88 -17.99
CA VAL A 124 7.27 2.00 -17.88
C VAL A 124 7.94 1.12 -18.94
N PRO A 125 8.72 1.70 -19.87
CA PRO A 125 9.40 0.92 -20.89
C PRO A 125 10.57 0.14 -20.31
N GLU A 126 11.00 -0.91 -21.00
CA GLU A 126 12.29 -1.52 -20.74
C GLU A 126 13.36 -0.59 -21.30
N LEU A 127 14.29 -0.18 -20.43
CA LEU A 127 15.40 0.71 -20.79
C LEU A 127 16.69 -0.10 -20.82
N GLU A 128 17.62 0.30 -21.70
CA GLU A 128 18.99 -0.18 -21.62
C GLU A 128 19.61 0.25 -20.28
N ASP A 129 20.36 -0.67 -19.68
CA ASP A 129 20.98 -0.38 -18.41
C ASP A 129 22.15 0.59 -18.57
N TRP A 130 22.21 1.62 -17.71
CA TRP A 130 23.29 2.61 -17.65
C TRP A 130 24.36 2.25 -16.62
N ILE A 131 24.20 1.13 -15.92
CA ILE A 131 25.13 0.63 -14.92
C ILE A 131 25.99 -0.45 -15.57
N ASP A 132 27.26 -0.51 -15.16
CA ASP A 132 28.19 -1.53 -15.58
C ASP A 132 27.62 -2.95 -15.35
N PRO A 133 27.61 -3.84 -16.36
CA PRO A 133 27.04 -5.18 -16.25
C PRO A 133 27.71 -6.05 -15.17
N GLU A 134 29.01 -5.86 -14.91
CA GLU A 134 29.71 -6.60 -13.86
C GLU A 134 29.22 -6.18 -12.48
N LEU A 135 28.97 -4.88 -12.29
CA LEU A 135 28.42 -4.35 -11.06
C LEU A 135 26.98 -4.83 -10.83
N LEU A 136 26.13 -4.81 -11.87
CA LEU A 136 24.78 -5.36 -11.80
C LEU A 136 24.77 -6.82 -11.37
N ALA A 137 25.63 -7.63 -11.99
CA ALA A 137 25.75 -9.05 -11.67
C ALA A 137 26.28 -9.29 -10.24
N ALA A 138 27.32 -8.55 -9.84
CA ALA A 138 27.92 -8.68 -8.50
C ALA A 138 26.92 -8.32 -7.38
N GLN A 139 26.10 -7.30 -7.59
CA GLN A 139 25.09 -6.85 -6.65
C GLN A 139 23.77 -7.59 -6.77
N ARG A 140 23.59 -8.43 -7.80
CA ARG A 140 22.34 -9.11 -8.16
C ARG A 140 21.19 -8.13 -8.36
N TRP A 141 21.49 -6.96 -8.90
CA TRP A 141 20.46 -5.94 -9.14
C TRP A 141 19.63 -6.29 -10.38
N PRO A 142 18.30 -6.17 -10.30
CA PRO A 142 17.44 -6.33 -11.47
C PRO A 142 17.54 -5.11 -12.40
N SER A 143 16.96 -5.19 -13.60
CA SER A 143 16.79 -4.02 -14.47
C SER A 143 16.01 -2.91 -13.76
N PHE A 144 16.16 -1.66 -14.21
CA PHE A 144 15.45 -0.52 -13.61
C PHE A 144 13.93 -0.75 -13.53
N ARG A 145 13.33 -1.18 -14.65
CA ARG A 145 11.89 -1.47 -14.70
C ARG A 145 11.51 -2.59 -13.72
N SER A 146 12.28 -3.66 -13.71
CA SER A 146 12.02 -4.79 -12.80
C SER A 146 12.15 -4.37 -11.34
N ALA A 147 13.17 -3.57 -10.98
CA ALA A 147 13.33 -3.02 -9.65
C ALA A 147 12.12 -2.15 -9.23
N LEU A 148 11.67 -1.28 -10.14
CA LEU A 148 10.53 -0.39 -9.90
C LEU A 148 9.25 -1.19 -9.64
N LEU A 149 8.97 -2.20 -10.46
CA LEU A 149 7.79 -3.07 -10.28
C LEU A 149 7.84 -3.83 -8.96
N GLN A 150 9.00 -4.41 -8.60
CA GLN A 150 9.16 -5.17 -7.35
C GLN A 150 8.94 -4.32 -6.10
N VAL A 151 9.44 -3.09 -6.07
CA VAL A 151 9.25 -2.19 -4.91
C VAL A 151 7.79 -1.82 -4.71
N HIS A 152 7.01 -1.73 -5.79
CA HIS A 152 5.58 -1.43 -5.74
C HIS A 152 4.67 -2.67 -5.59
N ALA A 153 5.22 -3.88 -5.68
CA ALA A 153 4.49 -5.13 -5.50
C ALA A 153 5.37 -6.15 -4.74
N PRO A 154 5.69 -5.87 -3.46
CA PRO A 154 6.50 -6.79 -2.65
C PRO A 154 5.72 -8.10 -2.46
N THR A 155 6.44 -9.23 -2.52
CA THR A 155 5.87 -10.58 -2.37
C THR A 155 6.35 -11.29 -1.11
N SER A 156 7.35 -10.72 -0.43
CA SER A 156 7.93 -11.29 0.78
C SER A 156 8.43 -10.22 1.74
N LEU A 157 8.62 -10.60 3.00
CA LEU A 157 9.25 -9.72 4.01
C LEU A 157 10.68 -9.30 3.60
N ASN A 158 11.39 -10.13 2.84
CA ASN A 158 12.73 -9.80 2.36
C ASN A 158 12.70 -8.61 1.38
N ASP A 159 11.64 -8.46 0.59
CA ASP A 159 11.48 -7.35 -0.35
C ASP A 159 11.28 -6.01 0.38
N LEU A 160 10.86 -6.06 1.64
CA LEU A 160 10.71 -4.87 2.49
C LEU A 160 12.02 -4.41 3.11
N SER A 161 13.08 -5.22 3.08
CA SER A 161 14.38 -4.84 3.61
C SER A 161 14.95 -3.60 2.90
N PRO A 162 15.55 -2.64 3.62
CA PRO A 162 16.29 -1.53 3.00
C PRO A 162 17.39 -1.99 2.04
N THR A 163 17.95 -3.18 2.28
CA THR A 163 19.02 -3.80 1.47
C THR A 163 18.52 -4.77 0.42
N ALA A 164 17.20 -4.88 0.20
CA ALA A 164 16.65 -5.69 -0.88
C ALA A 164 17.22 -5.24 -2.24
N PRO A 165 17.58 -6.18 -3.14
CA PRO A 165 18.25 -5.84 -4.41
C PRO A 165 17.52 -4.75 -5.22
N ALA A 166 16.20 -4.83 -5.33
CA ALA A 166 15.41 -3.83 -6.04
C ALA A 166 15.49 -2.44 -5.40
N ARG A 167 15.43 -2.34 -4.06
CA ARG A 167 15.57 -1.09 -3.33
C ARG A 167 16.97 -0.52 -3.44
N SER A 168 18.00 -1.36 -3.29
CA SER A 168 19.40 -0.97 -3.43
C SER A 168 19.70 -0.46 -4.83
N ARG A 169 19.13 -1.11 -5.87
CA ARG A 169 19.23 -0.64 -7.25
C ARG A 169 18.67 0.77 -7.43
N LEU A 170 17.42 0.99 -7.01
CA LEU A 170 16.80 2.31 -7.15
C LEU A 170 17.49 3.39 -6.32
N ALA A 171 17.98 3.06 -5.13
CA ALA A 171 18.77 3.98 -4.30
C ALA A 171 20.09 4.36 -4.99
N PHE A 172 20.75 3.41 -5.63
CA PHE A 172 21.95 3.69 -6.42
C PHE A 172 21.65 4.60 -7.61
N ASP A 173 20.58 4.34 -8.36
CA ASP A 173 20.17 5.16 -9.49
C ASP A 173 19.87 6.61 -9.06
N GLU A 174 19.17 6.81 -7.95
CA GLU A 174 18.88 8.12 -7.38
C GLU A 174 20.16 8.88 -7.02
N LEU A 175 21.08 8.20 -6.32
CA LEU A 175 22.37 8.79 -5.94
C LEU A 175 23.23 9.10 -7.16
N LEU A 176 23.28 8.21 -8.15
CA LEU A 176 24.04 8.42 -9.39
C LEU A 176 23.48 9.63 -10.16
N ALA A 177 22.16 9.69 -10.35
CA ALA A 177 21.50 10.80 -11.02
C ALA A 177 21.81 12.15 -10.32
N ASN A 178 21.74 12.15 -8.99
CA ASN A 178 22.05 13.35 -8.19
C ASN A 178 23.53 13.78 -8.36
N GLN A 179 24.46 12.82 -8.29
CA GLN A 179 25.89 13.12 -8.48
C GLN A 179 26.19 13.63 -9.91
N LEU A 180 25.57 13.03 -10.93
CA LEU A 180 25.73 13.50 -12.31
C LEU A 180 25.16 14.92 -12.49
N ALA A 181 24.00 15.23 -11.93
CA ALA A 181 23.41 16.56 -11.96
C ALA A 181 24.34 17.61 -11.31
N LEU A 182 24.90 17.30 -10.14
CA LEU A 182 25.86 18.17 -9.47
C LEU A 182 27.15 18.37 -10.26
N GLN A 183 27.65 17.33 -10.92
CA GLN A 183 28.82 17.41 -11.78
C GLN A 183 28.57 18.32 -12.98
N LEU A 184 27.42 18.18 -13.64
CA LEU A 184 27.03 19.01 -14.77
C LEU A 184 26.92 20.49 -14.37
N ILE A 185 26.28 20.79 -13.24
CA ILE A 185 26.17 22.15 -12.71
C ILE A 185 27.56 22.73 -12.44
N ARG A 186 28.44 22.01 -11.79
CA ARG A 186 29.83 22.44 -11.51
C ARG A 186 30.61 22.71 -12.80
N GLN A 187 30.48 21.84 -13.80
CA GLN A 187 31.12 22.01 -15.08
C GLN A 187 30.64 23.28 -15.81
N GLN A 188 29.34 23.52 -15.82
CA GLN A 188 28.74 24.74 -16.40
C GLN A 188 29.20 25.98 -15.65
N THR A 189 29.20 25.98 -14.31
CA THR A 189 29.64 27.12 -13.51
C THR A 189 31.13 27.44 -13.74
N ASN A 190 31.99 26.42 -13.76
CA ASN A 190 33.42 26.59 -14.01
C ASN A 190 33.71 27.12 -15.44
N SER A 191 32.88 26.72 -16.40
CA SER A 191 33.02 27.21 -17.78
C SER A 191 32.52 28.66 -17.94
N ALA A 192 31.51 29.06 -17.16
CA ALA A 192 30.91 30.41 -17.23
C ALA A 192 31.70 31.47 -16.43
N LEU A 193 32.45 31.07 -15.42
CA LEU A 193 33.23 31.95 -14.53
C LEU A 193 34.71 31.55 -14.56
N PRO A 194 35.50 32.07 -15.55
CA PRO A 194 36.95 31.85 -15.54
C PRO A 194 37.54 32.40 -14.25
N GLY A 195 38.32 31.56 -13.56
CA GLY A 195 38.96 31.93 -12.31
C GLY A 195 39.81 33.18 -12.42
N ARG A 196 39.79 34.04 -11.41
CA ARG A 196 40.61 35.24 -11.34
C ARG A 196 42.07 34.81 -11.08
N VAL A 197 42.99 35.15 -11.98
CA VAL A 197 44.41 34.97 -11.74
C VAL A 197 44.83 35.94 -10.64
N ILE A 198 45.22 35.42 -9.46
CA ILE A 198 45.84 36.22 -8.42
C ILE A 198 47.33 36.23 -8.73
N ALA A 199 47.83 37.35 -9.22
CA ALA A 199 49.28 37.57 -9.35
C ALA A 199 49.84 37.73 -7.92
N GLY A 200 50.80 36.85 -7.54
CA GLY A 200 51.57 36.95 -6.31
C GLY A 200 52.72 37.96 -6.47
#